data_bea320a50ceedd798f1dda7e6ec901fa
#
_entry.id   bea320a50ceedd798f1dda7e6ec901fa
#
_cell.length_a   1.000
_cell.length_b   1.000
_cell.length_c   1.000
_cell.angle_alpha   90.00
_cell.angle_beta   90.00
_cell.angle_gamma   90.00
#
_symmetry.space_group_name_H-M   'P 1'
#
loop_
_entity.id
_entity.type
_entity.pdbx_description
1 polymer ?
#
loop_
_entity_poly.entity_id
_entity_poly.type
_entity_poly.pdbx_seq_one_letter_code
_entity_poly.pdbx_strand_id
1 'polypeptide(L)'
;MNYLSLNKLAVSNIRALLGARRESIEALAGATKIPLSTLKRRLLNKSPFTLEEIEHIAKHFAVAASDLISPSIAIPALAEGKVA
;
A
#
# COMPACT_ATOMS: atom_id res chain seq x y z
N MET A 1 -3.13 0.91 21.68
CA MET A 1 -2.87 1.33 20.30
C MET A 1 -4.17 1.65 19.61
N ASN A 2 -4.21 2.72 18.87
CA ASN A 2 -5.45 3.12 18.22
C ASN A 2 -5.42 2.77 16.73
N TYR A 3 -6.59 2.86 16.11
CA TYR A 3 -6.73 2.49 14.70
C TYR A 3 -5.95 3.40 13.75
N LEU A 4 -5.63 4.63 14.18
CA LEU A 4 -4.83 5.53 13.35
C LEU A 4 -3.45 4.96 13.10
N SER A 5 -2.92 4.19 14.05
CA SER A 5 -1.61 3.56 13.87
C SER A 5 -1.63 2.54 12.74
N LEU A 6 -2.71 1.77 12.63
CA LEU A 6 -2.81 0.80 11.54
C LEU A 6 -2.89 1.48 10.19
N ASN A 7 -3.66 2.56 10.10
CA ASN A 7 -3.73 3.27 8.83
C ASN A 7 -2.41 3.91 8.47
N LYS A 8 -1.70 4.45 9.44
CA LYS A 8 -0.38 5.02 9.18
C LYS A 8 0.59 3.97 8.69
N LEU A 9 0.53 2.77 9.26
CA LEU A 9 1.36 1.67 8.79
C LEU A 9 1.03 1.32 7.35
N ALA A 10 -0.25 1.23 7.03
CA ALA A 10 -0.68 0.93 5.67
C ALA A 10 -0.16 1.99 4.70
N VAL A 11 -0.31 3.27 5.04
CA VAL A 11 0.16 4.36 4.19
C VAL A 11 1.66 4.25 3.98
N SER A 12 2.40 4.05 5.05
CA SER A 12 3.85 3.95 4.97
C SER A 12 4.29 2.78 4.10
N ASN A 13 3.66 1.62 4.28
CA ASN A 13 4.02 0.43 3.53
C ASN A 13 3.65 0.57 2.05
N ILE A 14 2.49 1.14 1.77
CA ILE A 14 2.06 1.34 0.38
C ILE A 14 2.99 2.32 -0.32
N ARG A 15 3.37 3.41 0.35
CA ARG A 15 4.30 4.36 -0.24
C ARG A 15 5.66 3.72 -0.50
N ALA A 16 6.12 2.85 0.40
CA ALA A 16 7.37 2.13 0.21
C ALA A 16 7.30 1.22 -1.03
N LEU A 17 6.18 0.54 -1.21
CA LEU A 17 5.99 -0.32 -2.38
C LEU A 17 5.93 0.49 -3.67
N LEU A 18 5.22 1.62 -3.65
CA LEU A 18 5.17 2.50 -4.81
C LEU A 18 6.56 2.99 -5.18
N GLY A 19 7.33 3.39 -4.18
CA GLY A 19 8.70 3.85 -4.42
C GLY A 19 9.59 2.76 -4.97
N ALA A 20 9.50 1.56 -4.40
CA ALA A 20 10.31 0.43 -4.84
C ALA A 20 10.03 0.06 -6.28
N ARG A 21 8.77 0.18 -6.71
CA ARG A 21 8.38 -0.15 -8.08
C ARG A 21 8.39 1.03 -9.02
N ARG A 22 8.69 2.21 -8.51
CA ARG A 22 8.59 3.45 -9.27
C ARG A 22 7.23 3.59 -9.92
N GLU A 23 6.22 3.26 -9.14
CA GLU A 23 4.84 3.27 -9.60
C GLU A 23 4.14 4.52 -9.09
N SER A 24 3.33 5.15 -9.95
CA SER A 24 2.62 6.36 -9.56
C SER A 24 1.32 6.02 -8.83
N ILE A 25 0.82 7.00 -8.09
CA ILE A 25 -0.47 6.86 -7.42
C ILE A 25 -1.57 6.67 -8.46
N GLU A 26 -1.45 7.36 -9.59
CA GLU A 26 -2.42 7.23 -10.68
C GLU A 26 -2.45 5.80 -11.22
N ALA A 27 -1.27 5.20 -11.39
CA ALA A 27 -1.20 3.83 -11.86
C ALA A 27 -1.82 2.86 -10.86
N LEU A 28 -1.57 3.08 -9.58
CA LEU A 28 -2.16 2.26 -8.53
C LEU A 28 -3.68 2.39 -8.54
N ALA A 29 -4.19 3.61 -8.66
CA ALA A 29 -5.63 3.84 -8.72
C ALA A 29 -6.26 3.08 -9.88
N GLY A 30 -5.64 3.15 -11.05
CA GLY A 30 -6.13 2.45 -12.23
C GLY A 30 -6.13 0.93 -12.04
N ALA A 31 -5.07 0.40 -11.48
CA ALA A 31 -4.93 -1.04 -11.30
C ALA A 31 -5.89 -1.60 -10.25
N THR A 32 -6.16 -0.84 -9.21
CA THR A 32 -7.02 -1.31 -8.11
C THR A 32 -8.46 -0.88 -8.27
N LYS A 33 -8.73 0.01 -9.24
CA LYS A 33 -10.06 0.58 -9.46
C LYS A 33 -10.55 1.40 -8.28
N ILE A 34 -9.65 1.91 -7.49
CA ILE A 34 -9.96 2.87 -6.43
C ILE A 34 -9.91 4.25 -7.08
N PRO A 35 -10.96 5.06 -6.94
CA PRO A 35 -10.94 6.41 -7.52
C PRO A 35 -9.71 7.18 -7.02
N LEU A 36 -9.08 7.91 -7.92
CA LEU A 36 -7.84 8.61 -7.60
C LEU A 36 -7.99 9.56 -6.42
N SER A 37 -9.09 10.31 -6.39
CA SER A 37 -9.32 11.24 -5.28
C SER A 37 -9.46 10.52 -3.95
N THR A 38 -10.10 9.35 -3.97
CA THR A 38 -10.24 8.53 -2.78
C THR A 38 -8.87 8.02 -2.32
N LEU A 39 -8.10 7.47 -3.26
CA LEU A 39 -6.78 6.95 -2.94
C LEU A 39 -5.89 8.03 -2.34
N LYS A 40 -5.91 9.22 -2.93
CA LYS A 40 -5.11 10.32 -2.40
C LYS A 40 -5.50 10.68 -0.97
N ARG A 41 -6.80 10.69 -0.68
CA ARG A 41 -7.24 10.99 0.68
C ARG A 41 -6.80 9.94 1.68
N ARG A 42 -6.84 8.67 1.27
CA ARG A 42 -6.35 7.59 2.12
C ARG A 42 -4.86 7.75 2.40
N LEU A 43 -4.10 8.05 1.37
CA LEU A 43 -2.65 8.18 1.51
C LEU A 43 -2.23 9.42 2.29
N LEU A 44 -3.11 10.41 2.42
CA LEU A 44 -2.86 11.58 3.25
C LEU A 44 -3.38 11.39 4.67
N ASN A 45 -3.82 10.21 5.02
CA ASN A 45 -4.37 9.91 6.34
C ASN A 45 -5.61 10.74 6.68
N LYS A 46 -6.31 11.22 5.68
CA LYS A 46 -7.55 11.97 5.90
C LYS A 46 -8.74 11.05 6.16
N SER A 47 -8.65 9.82 5.68
CA SER A 47 -9.63 8.80 5.98
C SER A 47 -8.93 7.46 5.88
N PRO A 48 -9.35 6.46 6.68
CA PRO A 48 -8.64 5.18 6.69
C PRO A 48 -9.00 4.33 5.48
N PHE A 49 -8.06 3.46 5.08
CA PHE A 49 -8.34 2.48 4.05
C PHE A 49 -9.42 1.52 4.54
N THR A 50 -10.27 1.10 3.62
CA THR A 50 -11.20 0.01 3.90
C THR A 50 -10.48 -1.32 3.75
N LEU A 51 -11.03 -2.37 4.34
CA LEU A 51 -10.44 -3.69 4.20
C LEU A 51 -10.41 -4.14 2.75
N GLU A 52 -11.46 -3.82 1.99
CA GLU A 52 -11.49 -4.16 0.57
C GLU A 52 -10.38 -3.46 -0.21
N GLU A 53 -10.16 -2.19 0.11
CA GLU A 53 -9.09 -1.44 -0.56
C GLU A 53 -7.74 -2.05 -0.25
N ILE A 54 -7.50 -2.39 1.01
CA ILE A 54 -6.26 -3.04 1.42
C ILE A 54 -6.07 -4.35 0.66
N GLU A 55 -7.14 -5.12 0.52
CA GLU A 55 -7.09 -6.39 -0.19
C GLU A 55 -6.71 -6.21 -1.65
N HIS A 56 -7.32 -5.23 -2.32
CA HIS A 56 -7.03 -4.96 -3.72
C HIS A 56 -5.60 -4.49 -3.93
N ILE A 57 -5.14 -3.64 -3.02
CA ILE A 57 -3.77 -3.11 -3.11
C ILE A 57 -2.77 -4.23 -2.86
N ALA A 58 -3.03 -5.08 -1.86
CA ALA A 58 -2.15 -6.20 -1.57
C ALA A 58 -2.04 -7.14 -2.77
N LYS A 59 -3.16 -7.43 -3.41
CA LYS A 59 -3.17 -8.25 -4.61
C LYS A 59 -2.33 -7.64 -5.71
N HIS A 60 -2.46 -6.34 -5.92
CA HIS A 60 -1.70 -5.65 -6.94
C HIS A 60 -0.20 -5.77 -6.71
N PHE A 61 0.22 -5.64 -5.45
CA PHE A 61 1.64 -5.73 -5.12
C PHE A 61 2.12 -7.15 -4.87
N ALA A 62 1.22 -8.13 -4.93
CA ALA A 62 1.55 -9.54 -4.69
C ALA A 62 2.08 -9.78 -3.28
N VAL A 63 1.49 -9.12 -2.32
CA VAL A 63 1.80 -9.32 -0.91
C VAL A 63 0.53 -9.71 -0.16
N ALA A 64 0.68 -10.21 1.06
CA ALA A 64 -0.48 -10.51 1.89
C ALA A 64 -1.07 -9.20 2.41
N ALA A 65 -2.40 -9.18 2.60
CA ALA A 65 -3.05 -7.99 3.16
C ALA A 65 -2.45 -7.65 4.53
N SER A 66 -2.12 -8.67 5.32
CA SER A 66 -1.52 -8.44 6.62
C SER A 66 -0.15 -7.76 6.53
N ASP A 67 0.56 -7.95 5.43
CA ASP A 67 1.85 -7.29 5.24
C ASP A 67 1.70 -5.78 5.16
N LEU A 68 0.59 -5.31 4.62
CA LEU A 68 0.39 -3.87 4.47
C LEU A 68 0.18 -3.15 5.78
N ILE A 69 -0.22 -3.86 6.82
CA ILE A 69 -0.43 -3.26 8.13
C ILE A 69 0.59 -3.73 9.16
N SER A 70 1.68 -4.34 8.70
CA SER A 70 2.76 -4.75 9.58
C SER A 70 3.73 -3.59 9.77
N PRO A 71 4.48 -3.57 10.89
CA PRO A 71 5.41 -2.47 11.16
C PRO A 71 6.48 -2.28 10.11
N SER A 72 6.85 -3.34 9.42
CA SER A 72 7.92 -3.26 8.42
C SER A 72 7.63 -4.26 7.33
N ILE A 73 7.34 -3.77 6.14
CA ILE A 73 7.01 -4.65 5.04
C ILE A 73 8.26 -5.14 4.33
N ALA A 74 8.28 -6.44 4.00
CA ALA A 74 9.29 -6.98 3.11
C ALA A 74 8.87 -6.66 1.68
N ILE A 75 9.70 -5.92 0.96
CA ILE A 75 9.37 -5.47 -0.38
C ILE A 75 9.86 -6.51 -1.38
N PRO A 76 8.94 -7.25 -2.04
CA PRO A 76 9.36 -8.36 -2.90
C PRO A 76 10.34 -7.97 -4.00
N ALA A 77 10.14 -6.80 -4.60
CA ALA A 77 11.02 -6.36 -5.67
C ALA A 77 12.45 -6.17 -5.17
N LEU A 78 12.61 -5.62 -3.97
CA LEU A 78 13.95 -5.43 -3.40
C LEU A 78 14.56 -6.76 -3.01
N ALA A 79 13.76 -7.65 -2.44
CA ALA A 79 14.25 -8.96 -2.05
C ALA A 79 14.78 -9.72 -3.27
N GLU A 80 14.06 -9.65 -4.36
CA GLU A 80 14.48 -10.30 -5.60
C GLU A 80 15.76 -9.67 -6.14
N GLY A 81 15.84 -8.36 -6.07
CA GLY A 81 17.02 -7.66 -6.54
C GLY A 81 18.26 -8.04 -5.78
N LYS A 82 18.11 -8.34 -4.51
CA LYS A 82 19.24 -8.73 -3.69
C LYS A 82 19.79 -10.10 -4.04
N VAL A 83 18.93 -10.97 -4.48
CA VAL A 83 19.32 -12.33 -4.79
C VAL A 83 20.10 -12.40 -6.08
N ALA A 84 19.82 -11.47 -6.95
CA ALA A 84 20.46 -11.43 -8.26
C ALA A 84 21.94 -10.99 -8.19
#